data_910b6f6c7ecba565252578280d2bc210
#
_entry.id   910b6f6c7ecba565252578280d2bc210
#
_cell.length_a   1.000
_cell.length_b   1.000
_cell.length_c   1.000
_cell.angle_alpha   90.00
_cell.angle_beta   90.00
_cell.angle_gamma   90.00
#
_symmetry.space_group_name_H-M   'P 1'
#
loop_
_entity.id
_entity.type
_entity.pdbx_description
1 polymer ?
#
loop_
_entity_poly.entity_id
_entity_poly.type
_entity_poly.pdbx_seq_one_letter_code
_entity_poly.pdbx_strand_id
1 'polypeptide(L)'
;MKKLIFLFAFSIAVTNIFAQTDPNQIKKEGNDAFNAKNYPVAYAKFSEYLKQTNNQDSATAYYCGIAADEVKKYAEAVTFFDIAIQKKFNTGNAYARKALALDALKKTDEYVATLEEGLKVDPNNKTMIKNYGLHYLKAGLAAQKAGKAEEAEECFKKVIPLDHKSYKTNALYSLGVLCYNDGANILKKATP
;
A
#
# COMPACT_ATOMS: atom_id res chain seq x y z
N MET A 1 0.08 8.96 83.40
CA MET A 1 0.10 7.79 82.51
C MET A 1 -0.63 8.15 81.21
N LYS A 2 0.11 8.55 80.18
CA LYS A 2 -0.45 8.96 78.88
C LYS A 2 -0.46 7.73 77.94
N LYS A 3 -1.63 7.24 77.58
CA LYS A 3 -1.77 6.15 76.63
C LYS A 3 -1.60 6.70 75.23
N LEU A 4 -0.52 6.29 74.56
CA LEU A 4 -0.30 6.58 73.14
C LEU A 4 -1.15 5.60 72.27
N ILE A 5 -2.13 6.10 71.55
CA ILE A 5 -2.90 5.33 70.62
C ILE A 5 -2.19 5.41 69.28
N PHE A 6 -1.57 4.30 68.86
CA PHE A 6 -1.01 4.18 67.46
C PHE A 6 -2.17 3.90 66.51
N LEU A 7 -2.54 4.89 65.73
CA LEU A 7 -3.41 4.73 64.56
C LEU A 7 -2.59 4.16 63.42
N PHE A 8 -2.73 2.84 63.16
CA PHE A 8 -2.23 2.22 61.93
C PHE A 8 -3.15 2.61 60.79
N ALA A 9 -2.75 3.61 60.00
CA ALA A 9 -3.42 3.92 58.73
C ALA A 9 -3.03 2.82 57.73
N PHE A 10 -3.91 1.85 57.53
CA PHE A 10 -3.79 0.83 56.48
C PHE A 10 -4.17 1.49 55.15
N SER A 11 -3.17 2.02 54.46
CA SER A 11 -3.30 2.53 53.09
C SER A 11 -3.56 1.34 52.14
N ILE A 12 -4.82 1.10 51.84
CA ILE A 12 -5.21 0.16 50.76
C ILE A 12 -4.85 0.87 49.44
N ALA A 13 -3.68 0.58 48.90
CA ALA A 13 -3.36 0.89 47.54
C ALA A 13 -4.27 0.01 46.64
N VAL A 14 -5.37 0.56 46.18
CA VAL A 14 -6.18 -0.04 45.13
C VAL A 14 -5.36 0.06 43.84
N THR A 15 -4.53 -0.94 43.62
CA THR A 15 -3.95 -1.16 42.29
C THR A 15 -5.10 -1.58 41.38
N ASN A 16 -5.57 -0.67 40.58
CA ASN A 16 -6.42 -1.01 39.41
C ASN A 16 -5.58 -1.90 38.48
N ILE A 17 -5.54 -3.17 38.77
CA ILE A 17 -5.10 -4.18 37.81
C ILE A 17 -6.22 -4.26 36.79
N PHE A 18 -6.17 -3.38 35.78
CA PHE A 18 -6.89 -3.66 34.55
C PHE A 18 -6.30 -4.98 34.05
N ALA A 19 -7.07 -6.05 34.15
CA ALA A 19 -6.69 -7.32 33.57
C ALA A 19 -6.47 -7.07 32.07
N GLN A 20 -5.22 -6.99 31.66
CA GLN A 20 -4.88 -6.83 30.26
C GLN A 20 -5.38 -8.08 29.55
N THR A 21 -6.29 -7.91 28.62
CA THR A 21 -6.83 -9.05 27.84
C THR A 21 -5.66 -9.80 27.19
N ASP A 22 -5.67 -11.12 27.23
CA ASP A 22 -4.63 -11.96 26.62
C ASP A 22 -4.49 -11.58 25.13
N PRO A 23 -3.29 -11.22 24.67
CA PRO A 23 -3.05 -10.90 23.28
C PRO A 23 -3.55 -11.97 22.30
N ASN A 24 -3.45 -13.25 22.66
CA ASN A 24 -3.93 -14.35 21.83
C ASN A 24 -5.46 -14.33 21.68
N GLN A 25 -6.18 -13.96 22.75
CA GLN A 25 -7.64 -13.80 22.70
C GLN A 25 -8.03 -12.63 21.79
N ILE A 26 -7.32 -11.48 21.91
CA ILE A 26 -7.56 -10.31 21.05
C ILE A 26 -7.32 -10.64 19.58
N LYS A 27 -6.21 -11.35 19.28
CA LYS A 27 -5.90 -11.81 17.92
C LYS A 27 -6.98 -12.73 17.37
N LYS A 28 -7.46 -13.67 18.20
CA LYS A 28 -8.53 -14.59 17.82
C LYS A 28 -9.82 -13.83 17.47
N GLU A 29 -10.24 -12.89 18.32
CA GLU A 29 -11.40 -12.04 18.05
C GLU A 29 -11.25 -11.22 16.76
N GLY A 30 -10.03 -10.71 16.49
CA GLY A 30 -9.71 -10.05 15.24
C GLY A 30 -9.86 -10.96 14.03
N ASN A 31 -9.34 -12.18 14.10
CA ASN A 31 -9.48 -13.19 13.04
C ASN A 31 -10.95 -13.57 12.79
N ASP A 32 -11.72 -13.80 13.85
CA ASP A 32 -13.14 -14.14 13.75
C ASP A 32 -13.91 -13.00 13.08
N ALA A 33 -13.65 -11.75 13.47
CA ALA A 33 -14.24 -10.56 12.85
C ALA A 33 -13.84 -10.40 11.38
N PHE A 34 -12.55 -10.64 11.06
CA PHE A 34 -12.04 -10.56 9.68
C PHE A 34 -12.72 -11.60 8.78
N ASN A 35 -12.83 -12.84 9.24
CA ASN A 35 -13.50 -13.92 8.52
C ASN A 35 -15.00 -13.64 8.31
N ALA A 36 -15.63 -12.97 9.29
CA ALA A 36 -17.01 -12.48 9.18
C ALA A 36 -17.15 -11.20 8.34
N LYS A 37 -16.04 -10.67 7.76
CA LYS A 37 -15.96 -9.39 7.03
C LYS A 37 -16.39 -8.18 7.86
N ASN A 38 -16.35 -8.29 9.18
CA ASN A 38 -16.56 -7.16 10.08
C ASN A 38 -15.24 -6.40 10.24
N TYR A 39 -14.83 -5.69 9.18
CA TYR A 39 -13.56 -5.01 9.11
C TYR A 39 -13.36 -3.91 10.17
N PRO A 40 -14.38 -3.15 10.61
CA PRO A 40 -14.20 -2.21 11.71
C PRO A 40 -13.74 -2.89 13.01
N VAL A 41 -14.34 -4.03 13.37
CA VAL A 41 -13.94 -4.79 14.56
C VAL A 41 -12.60 -5.47 14.36
N ALA A 42 -12.36 -6.07 13.19
CA ALA A 42 -11.09 -6.70 12.86
C ALA A 42 -9.93 -5.71 12.97
N TYR A 43 -10.08 -4.52 12.39
CA TYR A 43 -9.08 -3.45 12.49
C TYR A 43 -8.79 -3.06 13.94
N ALA A 44 -9.83 -2.84 14.75
CA ALA A 44 -9.66 -2.47 16.15
C ALA A 44 -8.89 -3.53 16.93
N LYS A 45 -9.29 -4.82 16.78
CA LYS A 45 -8.66 -5.95 17.48
C LYS A 45 -7.23 -6.21 17.03
N PHE A 46 -6.98 -6.22 15.72
CA PHE A 46 -5.61 -6.39 15.20
C PHE A 46 -4.69 -5.24 15.61
N SER A 47 -5.17 -4.00 15.57
CA SER A 47 -4.39 -2.84 16.00
C SER A 47 -4.04 -2.91 17.49
N GLU A 48 -5.00 -3.33 18.33
CA GLU A 48 -4.79 -3.55 19.76
C GLU A 48 -3.73 -4.64 20.01
N TYR A 49 -3.87 -5.79 19.35
CA TYR A 49 -2.91 -6.89 19.42
C TYR A 49 -1.50 -6.46 19.00
N LEU A 50 -1.37 -5.80 17.86
CA LEU A 50 -0.08 -5.34 17.34
C LEU A 50 0.58 -4.33 18.26
N LYS A 51 -0.20 -3.43 18.87
CA LYS A 51 0.31 -2.50 19.88
C LYS A 51 0.86 -3.23 21.10
N GLN A 52 0.17 -4.26 21.60
CA GLN A 52 0.62 -5.04 22.75
C GLN A 52 1.86 -5.89 22.46
N THR A 53 2.01 -6.34 21.20
CA THR A 53 3.13 -7.18 20.75
C THR A 53 4.23 -6.41 20.04
N ASN A 54 4.25 -5.08 20.13
CA ASN A 54 5.23 -4.21 19.47
C ASN A 54 5.39 -4.51 17.96
N ASN A 55 4.29 -4.77 17.28
CA ASN A 55 4.23 -5.07 15.84
C ASN A 55 5.06 -6.30 15.41
N GLN A 56 5.23 -7.29 16.29
CA GLN A 56 6.06 -8.46 15.96
C GLN A 56 5.41 -9.45 14.99
N ASP A 57 4.09 -9.45 14.87
CA ASP A 57 3.35 -10.39 14.03
C ASP A 57 3.05 -9.80 12.65
N SER A 58 3.88 -10.17 11.68
CA SER A 58 3.78 -9.70 10.28
C SER A 58 2.50 -10.16 9.57
N ALA A 59 2.00 -11.35 9.88
CA ALA A 59 0.75 -11.84 9.31
C ALA A 59 -0.43 -11.01 9.82
N THR A 60 -0.50 -10.77 11.14
CA THR A 60 -1.54 -9.92 11.70
C THR A 60 -1.42 -8.47 11.19
N ALA A 61 -0.21 -7.95 11.00
CA ALA A 61 -0.01 -6.63 10.39
C ALA A 61 -0.59 -6.58 8.98
N TYR A 62 -0.33 -7.58 8.14
CA TYR A 62 -0.89 -7.64 6.80
C TYR A 62 -2.43 -7.64 6.81
N TYR A 63 -3.07 -8.46 7.65
CA TYR A 63 -4.52 -8.50 7.75
C TYR A 63 -5.11 -7.24 8.40
N CYS A 64 -4.38 -6.62 9.33
CA CYS A 64 -4.74 -5.31 9.88
C CYS A 64 -4.72 -4.22 8.79
N GLY A 65 -3.71 -4.24 7.92
CA GLY A 65 -3.63 -3.37 6.75
C GLY A 65 -4.84 -3.53 5.82
N ILE A 66 -5.26 -4.77 5.55
CA ILE A 66 -6.47 -5.03 4.76
C ILE A 66 -7.71 -4.47 5.48
N ALA A 67 -7.89 -4.75 6.76
CA ALA A 67 -9.04 -4.26 7.51
C ALA A 67 -9.07 -2.72 7.58
N ALA A 68 -7.91 -2.07 7.71
CA ALA A 68 -7.77 -0.62 7.67
C ALA A 68 -8.17 -0.04 6.30
N ASP A 69 -7.74 -0.68 5.20
CA ASP A 69 -8.09 -0.29 3.83
C ASP A 69 -9.60 -0.35 3.59
N GLU A 70 -10.23 -1.45 4.00
CA GLU A 70 -11.69 -1.66 3.88
C GLU A 70 -12.52 -0.62 4.69
N VAL A 71 -11.97 -0.10 5.79
CA VAL A 71 -12.60 0.98 6.56
C VAL A 71 -12.08 2.37 6.17
N LYS A 72 -11.37 2.47 5.04
CA LYS A 72 -10.82 3.71 4.44
C LYS A 72 -9.79 4.45 5.31
N LYS A 73 -9.15 3.74 6.21
CA LYS A 73 -8.02 4.23 7.01
C LYS A 73 -6.71 3.99 6.25
N TYR A 74 -6.58 4.64 5.10
CA TYR A 74 -5.51 4.37 4.13
C TYR A 74 -4.11 4.65 4.68
N ALA A 75 -3.94 5.68 5.51
CA ALA A 75 -2.64 5.99 6.10
C ALA A 75 -2.16 4.90 7.06
N GLU A 76 -3.09 4.39 7.88
CA GLU A 76 -2.82 3.27 8.77
C GLU A 76 -2.59 1.97 7.98
N ALA A 77 -3.35 1.76 6.90
CA ALA A 77 -3.15 0.61 6.01
C ALA A 77 -1.73 0.60 5.43
N VAL A 78 -1.23 1.74 4.94
CA VAL A 78 0.16 1.89 4.46
C VAL A 78 1.15 1.45 5.55
N THR A 79 0.99 1.95 6.78
CA THR A 79 1.87 1.60 7.91
C THR A 79 1.90 0.10 8.18
N PHE A 80 0.74 -0.56 8.18
CA PHE A 80 0.66 -1.99 8.43
C PHE A 80 1.22 -2.83 7.29
N PHE A 81 1.04 -2.42 6.03
CA PHE A 81 1.68 -3.08 4.90
C PHE A 81 3.20 -2.90 4.93
N ASP A 82 3.73 -1.76 5.40
CA ASP A 82 5.17 -1.57 5.60
C ASP A 82 5.75 -2.57 6.60
N ILE A 83 5.05 -2.82 7.72
CA ILE A 83 5.45 -3.84 8.70
C ILE A 83 5.49 -5.23 8.03
N ALA A 84 4.47 -5.59 7.24
CA ALA A 84 4.42 -6.85 6.53
C ALA A 84 5.57 -6.99 5.52
N ILE A 85 5.88 -5.93 4.76
CA ILE A 85 6.98 -5.88 3.79
C ILE A 85 8.33 -6.04 4.48
N GLN A 86 8.60 -5.26 5.53
CA GLN A 86 9.86 -5.31 6.29
C GLN A 86 10.12 -6.70 6.88
N LYS A 87 9.07 -7.36 7.33
CA LYS A 87 9.13 -8.73 7.90
C LYS A 87 8.94 -9.84 6.85
N LYS A 88 8.93 -9.50 5.58
CA LYS A 88 8.84 -10.42 4.42
C LYS A 88 7.62 -11.34 4.43
N PHE A 89 6.49 -10.84 4.92
CA PHE A 89 5.23 -11.57 4.87
C PHE A 89 4.40 -11.13 3.67
N ASN A 90 4.05 -12.07 2.79
CA ASN A 90 3.20 -11.88 1.61
C ASN A 90 3.57 -10.61 0.81
N THR A 91 4.89 -10.44 0.60
CA THR A 91 5.52 -9.17 0.22
C THR A 91 4.96 -8.59 -1.07
N GLY A 92 4.78 -9.41 -2.12
CA GLY A 92 4.22 -8.96 -3.39
C GLY A 92 2.81 -8.36 -3.24
N ASN A 93 1.92 -9.06 -2.50
CA ASN A 93 0.58 -8.55 -2.26
C ASN A 93 0.57 -7.36 -1.29
N ALA A 94 1.51 -7.32 -0.34
CA ALA A 94 1.64 -6.18 0.56
C ALA A 94 2.03 -4.90 -0.20
N TYR A 95 3.00 -4.98 -1.13
CA TYR A 95 3.32 -3.88 -2.04
C TYR A 95 2.12 -3.45 -2.89
N ALA A 96 1.42 -4.41 -3.49
CA ALA A 96 0.25 -4.11 -4.32
C ALA A 96 -0.84 -3.35 -3.54
N ARG A 97 -1.14 -3.79 -2.32
CA ARG A 97 -2.15 -3.15 -1.47
C ARG A 97 -1.68 -1.80 -0.91
N LYS A 98 -0.40 -1.69 -0.50
CA LYS A 98 0.20 -0.42 -0.10
C LYS A 98 0.06 0.62 -1.21
N ALA A 99 0.39 0.23 -2.45
CA ALA A 99 0.24 1.12 -3.60
C ALA A 99 -1.21 1.61 -3.76
N LEU A 100 -2.21 0.72 -3.68
CA LEU A 100 -3.62 1.11 -3.78
C LEU A 100 -4.04 2.08 -2.67
N ALA A 101 -3.58 1.86 -1.44
CA ALA A 101 -3.83 2.78 -0.32
C ALA A 101 -3.18 4.16 -0.56
N LEU A 102 -1.96 4.21 -1.15
CA LEU A 102 -1.29 5.46 -1.54
C LEU A 102 -2.02 6.19 -2.67
N ASP A 103 -2.56 5.46 -3.64
CA ASP A 103 -3.42 6.05 -4.69
C ASP A 103 -4.69 6.67 -4.11
N ALA A 104 -5.34 5.99 -3.17
CA ALA A 104 -6.50 6.52 -2.45
C ALA A 104 -6.17 7.79 -1.66
N LEU A 105 -4.94 7.91 -1.13
CA LEU A 105 -4.41 9.10 -0.47
C LEU A 105 -3.95 10.19 -1.46
N LYS A 106 -4.00 9.96 -2.78
CA LYS A 106 -3.49 10.87 -3.82
C LYS A 106 -1.98 11.13 -3.75
N LYS A 107 -1.22 10.20 -3.18
CA LYS A 107 0.24 10.25 -3.06
C LYS A 107 0.88 9.59 -4.28
N THR A 108 0.78 10.25 -5.43
CA THR A 108 1.14 9.66 -6.73
C THR A 108 2.60 9.22 -6.81
N ASP A 109 3.54 10.01 -6.30
CA ASP A 109 4.96 9.67 -6.37
C ASP A 109 5.29 8.44 -5.51
N GLU A 110 4.74 8.38 -4.29
CA GLU A 110 4.89 7.23 -3.40
C GLU A 110 4.21 5.96 -3.98
N TYR A 111 3.06 6.14 -4.61
CA TYR A 111 2.34 5.07 -5.31
C TYR A 111 3.19 4.44 -6.41
N VAL A 112 3.76 5.27 -7.29
CA VAL A 112 4.59 4.80 -8.41
C VAL A 112 5.85 4.11 -7.90
N ALA A 113 6.56 4.73 -6.95
CA ALA A 113 7.75 4.15 -6.34
C ALA A 113 7.44 2.79 -5.67
N THR A 114 6.31 2.68 -4.98
CA THR A 114 5.86 1.43 -4.35
C THR A 114 5.58 0.33 -5.38
N LEU A 115 4.98 0.66 -6.53
CA LEU A 115 4.77 -0.30 -7.62
C LEU A 115 6.11 -0.74 -8.24
N GLU A 116 7.05 0.17 -8.45
CA GLU A 116 8.38 -0.14 -9.00
C GLU A 116 9.17 -1.08 -8.07
N GLU A 117 9.18 -0.80 -6.77
CA GLU A 117 9.81 -1.68 -5.78
C GLU A 117 9.13 -3.05 -5.71
N GLY A 118 7.80 -3.05 -5.69
CA GLY A 118 7.02 -4.27 -5.63
C GLY A 118 7.24 -5.17 -6.85
N LEU A 119 7.34 -4.60 -8.05
CA LEU A 119 7.61 -5.34 -9.29
C LEU A 119 9.03 -5.91 -9.35
N LYS A 120 10.01 -5.33 -8.64
CA LYS A 120 11.32 -5.96 -8.46
C LYS A 120 11.27 -7.21 -7.59
N VAL A 121 10.34 -7.23 -6.60
CA VAL A 121 10.16 -8.35 -5.67
C VAL A 121 9.27 -9.43 -6.25
N ASP A 122 8.19 -9.04 -6.92
CA ASP A 122 7.21 -9.93 -7.55
C ASP A 122 6.86 -9.42 -8.96
N PRO A 123 7.71 -9.73 -9.97
CA PRO A 123 7.52 -9.26 -11.35
C PRO A 123 6.23 -9.72 -12.01
N ASN A 124 5.62 -10.79 -11.49
CA ASN A 124 4.42 -11.40 -12.06
C ASN A 124 3.13 -10.98 -11.33
N ASN A 125 3.20 -10.06 -10.38
CA ASN A 125 2.02 -9.59 -9.67
C ASN A 125 1.06 -8.85 -10.59
N LYS A 126 -0.04 -9.49 -10.90
CA LYS A 126 -1.03 -8.97 -11.87
C LYS A 126 -1.61 -7.61 -11.47
N THR A 127 -1.80 -7.39 -10.17
CA THR A 127 -2.33 -6.12 -9.66
C THR A 127 -1.33 -4.99 -9.89
N MET A 128 -0.05 -5.21 -9.57
CA MET A 128 0.99 -4.22 -9.79
C MET A 128 1.24 -3.96 -11.28
N ILE A 129 1.35 -5.01 -12.11
CA ILE A 129 1.47 -4.89 -13.57
C ILE A 129 0.35 -4.04 -14.15
N LYS A 130 -0.91 -4.34 -13.77
CA LYS A 130 -2.08 -3.60 -14.22
C LYS A 130 -2.01 -2.12 -13.84
N ASN A 131 -1.74 -1.83 -12.59
CA ASN A 131 -1.77 -0.46 -12.06
C ASN A 131 -0.59 0.37 -12.60
N TYR A 132 0.61 -0.20 -12.63
CA TYR A 132 1.80 0.45 -13.19
C TYR A 132 1.65 0.72 -14.69
N GLY A 133 1.22 -0.29 -15.44
CA GLY A 133 1.00 -0.16 -16.87
C GLY A 133 -0.09 0.87 -17.22
N LEU A 134 -1.18 0.89 -16.46
CA LEU A 134 -2.25 1.87 -16.66
C LEU A 134 -1.79 3.29 -16.34
N HIS A 135 -1.02 3.47 -15.28
CA HIS A 135 -0.46 4.77 -14.90
C HIS A 135 0.40 5.35 -16.02
N TYR A 136 1.41 4.60 -16.48
CA TYR A 136 2.33 5.09 -17.51
C TYR A 136 1.69 5.18 -18.90
N LEU A 137 0.76 4.29 -19.23
CA LEU A 137 0.02 4.41 -20.48
C LEU A 137 -0.81 5.70 -20.54
N LYS A 138 -1.52 6.02 -19.45
CA LYS A 138 -2.28 7.29 -19.36
C LYS A 138 -1.36 8.51 -19.39
N ALA A 139 -0.25 8.48 -18.66
CA ALA A 139 0.72 9.57 -18.64
C ALA A 139 1.31 9.80 -20.04
N GLY A 140 1.72 8.73 -20.73
CA GLY A 140 2.26 8.80 -22.08
C GLY A 140 1.25 9.35 -23.09
N LEU A 141 0.01 8.91 -23.04
CA LEU A 141 -1.05 9.45 -23.92
C LEU A 141 -1.34 10.93 -23.64
N ALA A 142 -1.30 11.34 -22.39
CA ALA A 142 -1.46 12.75 -22.02
C ALA A 142 -0.29 13.61 -22.52
N ALA A 143 0.94 13.15 -22.36
CA ALA A 143 2.15 13.80 -22.87
C ALA A 143 2.12 13.89 -24.41
N GLN A 144 1.74 12.81 -25.10
CA GLN A 144 1.59 12.78 -26.55
C GLN A 144 0.57 13.83 -27.04
N LYS A 145 -0.59 13.90 -26.37
CA LYS A 145 -1.62 14.92 -26.69
C LYS A 145 -1.13 16.34 -26.43
N ALA A 146 -0.24 16.53 -25.47
CA ALA A 146 0.37 17.82 -25.15
C ALA A 146 1.55 18.19 -26.07
N GLY A 147 1.91 17.34 -27.04
CA GLY A 147 3.05 17.55 -27.93
C GLY A 147 4.43 17.29 -27.31
N LYS A 148 4.46 16.67 -26.12
CA LYS A 148 5.68 16.33 -25.38
C LYS A 148 6.15 14.92 -25.77
N ALA A 149 6.76 14.82 -26.94
CA ALA A 149 7.09 13.53 -27.56
C ALA A 149 8.07 12.70 -26.71
N GLU A 150 9.13 13.30 -26.19
CA GLU A 150 10.15 12.62 -25.36
C GLU A 150 9.53 12.06 -24.05
N GLU A 151 8.72 12.87 -23.36
CA GLU A 151 8.03 12.47 -22.14
C GLU A 151 7.06 11.31 -22.38
N ALA A 152 6.35 11.35 -23.53
CA ALA A 152 5.44 10.28 -23.94
C ALA A 152 6.20 8.99 -24.25
N GLU A 153 7.31 9.08 -24.96
CA GLU A 153 8.17 7.94 -25.31
C GLU A 153 8.70 7.24 -24.06
N GLU A 154 9.21 8.00 -23.07
CA GLU A 154 9.69 7.46 -21.79
C GLU A 154 8.58 6.70 -21.07
N CYS A 155 7.37 7.25 -21.02
CA CYS A 155 6.22 6.59 -20.41
C CYS A 155 5.88 5.27 -21.12
N PHE A 156 5.84 5.24 -22.46
CA PHE A 156 5.50 4.03 -23.20
C PHE A 156 6.59 2.95 -23.06
N LYS A 157 7.88 3.33 -23.01
CA LYS A 157 9.00 2.40 -22.76
C LYS A 157 8.88 1.67 -21.42
N LYS A 158 8.27 2.29 -20.41
CA LYS A 158 8.01 1.63 -19.12
C LYS A 158 6.89 0.58 -19.18
N VAL A 159 5.99 0.69 -20.13
CA VAL A 159 4.85 -0.24 -20.32
C VAL A 159 5.23 -1.49 -21.13
N ILE A 160 6.11 -1.34 -22.11
CA ILE A 160 6.44 -2.41 -23.09
C ILE A 160 6.98 -3.70 -22.42
N PRO A 161 7.84 -3.66 -21.38
CA PRO A 161 8.38 -4.86 -20.75
C PRO A 161 7.37 -5.62 -19.89
N LEU A 162 6.21 -5.01 -19.59
CA LEU A 162 5.21 -5.63 -18.72
C LEU A 162 4.54 -6.82 -19.42
N ASP A 163 4.25 -7.88 -18.65
CA ASP A 163 3.46 -9.01 -19.13
C ASP A 163 1.95 -8.67 -19.15
N HIS A 164 1.58 -7.72 -20.02
CA HIS A 164 0.20 -7.32 -20.23
C HIS A 164 -0.05 -6.97 -21.71
N LYS A 165 -0.54 -7.96 -22.46
CA LYS A 165 -0.68 -7.88 -23.93
C LYS A 165 -1.32 -6.57 -24.43
N SER A 166 -2.48 -6.18 -23.88
CA SER A 166 -3.21 -4.99 -24.32
C SER A 166 -2.41 -3.71 -24.09
N TYR A 167 -1.79 -3.54 -22.91
CA TYR A 167 -1.01 -2.34 -22.60
C TYR A 167 0.25 -2.25 -23.47
N LYS A 168 0.94 -3.38 -23.65
CA LYS A 168 2.09 -3.46 -24.54
C LYS A 168 1.74 -3.09 -25.97
N THR A 169 0.64 -3.63 -26.52
CA THR A 169 0.18 -3.29 -27.87
C THR A 169 -0.15 -1.81 -28.01
N ASN A 170 -0.85 -1.23 -27.04
CA ASN A 170 -1.20 0.19 -27.05
C ASN A 170 0.05 1.08 -26.97
N ALA A 171 1.01 0.74 -26.12
CA ALA A 171 2.27 1.48 -25.99
C ALA A 171 3.08 1.44 -27.29
N LEU A 172 3.22 0.26 -27.90
CA LEU A 172 3.92 0.09 -29.18
C LEU A 172 3.25 0.87 -30.31
N TYR A 173 1.90 0.81 -30.41
CA TYR A 173 1.16 1.60 -31.38
C TYR A 173 1.40 3.11 -31.20
N SER A 174 1.31 3.60 -29.98
CA SER A 174 1.51 5.02 -29.66
C SER A 174 2.94 5.48 -29.98
N LEU A 175 3.96 4.65 -29.72
CA LEU A 175 5.33 4.92 -30.15
C LEU A 175 5.45 5.00 -31.67
N GLY A 176 4.84 4.09 -32.40
CA GLY A 176 4.80 4.12 -33.85
C GLY A 176 4.21 5.44 -34.39
N VAL A 177 3.15 5.93 -33.77
CA VAL A 177 2.55 7.25 -34.11
C VAL A 177 3.49 8.40 -33.81
N LEU A 178 4.21 8.39 -32.68
CA LEU A 178 5.22 9.41 -32.37
C LEU A 178 6.32 9.45 -33.43
N CYS A 179 6.94 8.30 -33.72
CA CYS A 179 7.98 8.19 -34.75
C CYS A 179 7.53 8.65 -36.13
N TYR A 180 6.29 8.32 -36.54
CA TYR A 180 5.72 8.77 -37.80
C TYR A 180 5.59 10.29 -37.83
N ASN A 181 5.05 10.90 -36.80
CA ASN A 181 4.87 12.34 -36.70
C ASN A 181 6.20 13.09 -36.74
N ASP A 182 7.22 12.59 -36.03
CA ASP A 182 8.57 13.17 -36.05
C ASP A 182 9.18 13.09 -37.46
N GLY A 183 9.09 11.95 -38.13
CA GLY A 183 9.54 11.79 -39.51
C GLY A 183 8.84 12.74 -40.45
N ALA A 184 7.52 12.88 -40.34
CA ALA A 184 6.72 13.83 -41.17
C ALA A 184 7.12 15.29 -40.92
N ASN A 185 7.42 15.66 -39.67
CA ASN A 185 7.89 17.01 -39.31
C ASN A 185 9.29 17.32 -39.86
N ILE A 186 10.19 16.33 -39.86
CA ILE A 186 11.52 16.45 -40.46
C ILE A 186 11.39 16.67 -41.99
N LEU A 187 10.56 15.87 -42.63
CA LEU A 187 10.33 16.02 -44.09
C LEU A 187 9.73 17.37 -44.48
N LYS A 188 8.77 17.89 -43.72
CA LYS A 188 8.19 19.22 -43.95
C LYS A 188 9.22 20.36 -43.80
N LYS A 189 10.21 20.20 -42.92
CA LYS A 189 11.28 21.18 -42.74
C LYS A 189 12.37 21.08 -43.79
N ALA A 190 12.53 19.93 -44.44
CA ALA A 190 13.52 19.65 -45.47
C ALA A 190 13.04 19.97 -46.88
N THR A 191 11.73 20.14 -47.11
CA THR A 191 11.15 20.56 -48.40
C THR A 191 11.00 22.08 -48.42
N PRO A 192 11.70 22.79 -49.31
CA PRO A 192 11.59 24.25 -49.46
C PRO A 192 10.20 24.69 -49.91
#